data_e179ef2935462d87dc3b02e2df834343
#
_entry.id   e179ef2935462d87dc3b02e2df834343
#
_cell.length_a   1.000
_cell.length_b   1.000
_cell.length_c   1.000
_cell.angle_alpha   90.00
_cell.angle_beta   90.00
_cell.angle_gamma   90.00
#
_symmetry.space_group_name_H-M   'P 1'
#
loop_
_entity.id
_entity.type
_entity.pdbx_description
1 polymer ?
#
loop_
_entity_poly.entity_id
_entity_poly.type
_entity_poly.pdbx_seq_one_letter_code
_entity_poly.pdbx_strand_id
1 'polypeptide(L)'
;MRGWKRIIGGALLVGLALLGQGRLSPAAADPCTALIGLVFGAAEVKSARAIAPPFRIASPYREETTEVDAPFCRVIGVIRPEAGSEITFEVWLPPAAQWNGRYEGVGNGGFAGSLVYRAMAEGMAAGYATSATDTGHGGAFDDARWAIGHPERVRDFGERAIHLTALAARAVIAVYYGRPAAWSYFSGCSDGGREALMEAERYPEDYDGIIAGAPAAPWVALTTGAVAGALALAAPGAALTLEKLDAIAAAAAAACAGGAEVIADPEACRFDPAALACTVRSAPGCLSPADLAALRFFYGGLTDREGHTLLPGFTPGSEREWRVWIVPVRPGELSFQRRLGTAFFADFIAEDPLWTPQGFDPPAAYAAAEAKYGAVLDATDPDLSRFAARGGRLILYHGWYDPAIPARATLDYFHAVQKAAGGPERAAAFVRLFMVPGMAHCGHGPGANAFGGVFGLPAPRRDAEHDVLAALDAWVREGRAPERLVATKYRNDDPAQGVAGETVLTPHP
;
A
#
# COMPACT_ATOMS: atom_id res chain seq x y z
N MET A 1 -60.93 -94.01 7.53
CA MET A 1 -60.27 -94.60 6.34
C MET A 1 -58.97 -93.79 6.11
N ARG A 2 -57.82 -94.47 6.18
CA ARG A 2 -56.45 -94.16 5.70
C ARG A 2 -56.04 -92.68 5.71
N GLY A 3 -55.14 -92.10 6.50
CA GLY A 3 -53.82 -92.52 6.91
C GLY A 3 -52.75 -92.18 5.88
N TRP A 4 -52.00 -91.11 6.07
CA TRP A 4 -50.64 -91.03 5.60
C TRP A 4 -49.79 -89.98 6.37
N LYS A 5 -48.74 -90.43 6.97
CA LYS A 5 -47.71 -89.70 7.67
C LYS A 5 -46.80 -88.96 6.65
N ARG A 6 -46.50 -87.72 6.89
CA ARG A 6 -45.35 -87.06 6.20
C ARG A 6 -44.23 -86.81 7.17
N ILE A 7 -43.07 -87.32 6.79
CA ILE A 7 -41.79 -87.16 7.42
C ILE A 7 -41.25 -85.73 7.13
N ILE A 8 -40.87 -85.03 8.16
CA ILE A 8 -40.24 -83.69 8.04
C ILE A 8 -38.73 -83.94 7.94
N GLY A 9 -38.14 -83.62 6.77
CA GLY A 9 -36.73 -83.56 6.54
C GLY A 9 -36.23 -82.15 6.85
N GLY A 10 -35.32 -82.05 7.85
CA GLY A 10 -34.66 -80.81 8.20
C GLY A 10 -33.56 -80.42 7.18
N ALA A 11 -33.70 -79.28 6.57
CA ALA A 11 -32.65 -78.67 5.75
C ALA A 11 -31.84 -77.70 6.62
N LEU A 12 -30.53 -77.99 6.84
CA LEU A 12 -29.56 -77.07 7.42
C LEU A 12 -29.25 -75.98 6.39
N LEU A 13 -29.64 -74.73 6.67
CA LEU A 13 -29.17 -73.54 5.97
C LEU A 13 -27.82 -73.11 6.57
N VAL A 14 -26.74 -73.33 5.84
CA VAL A 14 -25.41 -72.75 6.11
C VAL A 14 -25.47 -71.29 5.59
N GLY A 15 -25.54 -70.34 6.52
CA GLY A 15 -25.45 -68.93 6.21
C GLY A 15 -24.00 -68.54 5.89
N LEU A 16 -23.65 -68.26 4.64
CA LEU A 16 -22.41 -67.59 4.25
C LEU A 16 -22.50 -66.12 4.69
N ALA A 17 -21.78 -65.76 5.73
CA ALA A 17 -21.52 -64.38 6.10
C ALA A 17 -20.54 -63.77 5.07
N LEU A 18 -21.03 -63.00 4.11
CA LEU A 18 -20.20 -62.13 3.26
C LEU A 18 -19.70 -60.99 4.14
N LEU A 19 -18.46 -61.14 4.63
CA LEU A 19 -17.69 -60.02 5.16
C LEU A 19 -17.42 -59.05 4.01
N GLY A 20 -18.25 -58.01 3.92
CA GLY A 20 -18.00 -56.87 3.06
C GLY A 20 -16.69 -56.20 3.48
N GLN A 21 -15.60 -56.42 2.73
CA GLN A 21 -14.42 -55.61 2.81
C GLN A 21 -14.80 -54.21 2.35
N GLY A 22 -15.14 -53.32 3.29
CA GLY A 22 -15.22 -51.91 3.05
C GLY A 22 -13.87 -51.43 2.56
N ARG A 23 -13.77 -51.18 1.25
CA ARG A 23 -12.63 -50.46 0.71
C ARG A 23 -12.66 -49.09 1.37
N LEU A 24 -11.79 -48.84 2.33
CA LEU A 24 -11.45 -47.52 2.78
C LEU A 24 -10.94 -46.80 1.53
N SER A 25 -11.79 -45.95 0.95
CA SER A 25 -11.31 -44.97 -0.03
C SER A 25 -10.19 -44.19 0.63
N PRO A 26 -8.99 -44.08 0.00
CA PRO A 26 -7.97 -43.20 0.53
C PRO A 26 -8.59 -41.85 0.78
N ALA A 27 -8.44 -41.33 1.98
CA ALA A 27 -8.87 -39.96 2.30
C ALA A 27 -8.29 -39.07 1.21
N ALA A 28 -9.13 -38.32 0.52
CA ALA A 28 -8.68 -37.37 -0.48
C ALA A 28 -7.61 -36.50 0.18
N ALA A 29 -6.42 -36.42 -0.44
CA ALA A 29 -5.36 -35.60 0.07
C ALA A 29 -5.89 -34.18 0.26
N ASP A 30 -5.57 -33.54 1.39
CA ASP A 30 -5.96 -32.15 1.66
C ASP A 30 -5.43 -31.28 0.53
N PRO A 31 -6.28 -30.58 -0.23
CA PRO A 31 -5.87 -29.77 -1.37
C PRO A 31 -4.85 -28.69 -0.99
N CYS A 32 -4.83 -28.28 0.27
CA CYS A 32 -3.86 -27.31 0.77
C CYS A 32 -2.44 -27.93 0.83
N THR A 33 -2.30 -29.08 1.49
CA THR A 33 -0.99 -29.74 1.63
C THR A 33 -0.45 -30.29 0.31
N ALA A 34 -1.31 -30.55 -0.67
CA ALA A 34 -0.92 -30.97 -2.02
C ALA A 34 -0.14 -29.88 -2.79
N LEU A 35 -0.13 -28.64 -2.33
CA LEU A 35 0.63 -27.54 -2.92
C LEU A 35 2.12 -27.59 -2.57
N ILE A 36 2.51 -28.29 -1.50
CA ILE A 36 3.90 -28.32 -1.01
C ILE A 36 4.83 -28.93 -2.07
N GLY A 37 5.95 -28.25 -2.33
CA GLY A 37 6.96 -28.67 -3.30
C GLY A 37 6.63 -28.37 -4.76
N LEU A 38 5.48 -27.74 -5.05
CA LEU A 38 5.19 -27.28 -6.40
C LEU A 38 6.15 -26.15 -6.80
N VAL A 39 6.57 -26.18 -8.05
CA VAL A 39 7.49 -25.20 -8.65
C VAL A 39 6.80 -24.52 -9.83
N PHE A 40 6.84 -23.19 -9.85
CA PHE A 40 6.29 -22.35 -10.91
C PHE A 40 7.38 -21.36 -11.36
N GLY A 41 8.09 -21.66 -12.43
CA GLY A 41 9.25 -20.86 -12.85
C GLY A 41 10.32 -20.81 -11.76
N ALA A 42 10.63 -19.63 -11.26
CA ALA A 42 11.60 -19.42 -10.16
C ALA A 42 10.99 -19.58 -8.75
N ALA A 43 9.66 -19.75 -8.66
CA ALA A 43 8.94 -19.87 -7.39
C ALA A 43 8.78 -21.32 -6.95
N GLU A 44 8.98 -21.60 -5.66
CA GLU A 44 8.77 -22.90 -5.04
C GLU A 44 7.93 -22.75 -3.78
N VAL A 45 6.89 -23.56 -3.65
CA VAL A 45 6.05 -23.62 -2.44
C VAL A 45 6.77 -24.41 -1.36
N LYS A 46 7.15 -23.75 -0.28
CA LYS A 46 7.90 -24.36 0.84
C LYS A 46 6.97 -24.94 1.92
N SER A 47 5.81 -24.34 2.10
CA SER A 47 4.85 -24.77 3.12
C SER A 47 3.42 -24.43 2.66
N ALA A 48 2.50 -25.33 2.95
CA ALA A 48 1.07 -25.11 2.79
C ALA A 48 0.31 -25.81 3.92
N ARG A 49 -0.53 -25.08 4.64
CA ARG A 49 -1.21 -25.57 5.83
C ARG A 49 -2.65 -25.06 5.88
N ALA A 50 -3.59 -25.97 6.12
CA ALA A 50 -4.95 -25.58 6.48
C ALA A 50 -4.94 -24.96 7.89
N ILE A 51 -5.46 -23.75 7.99
CA ILE A 51 -5.53 -22.96 9.21
C ILE A 51 -6.99 -22.95 9.69
N ALA A 52 -7.19 -23.28 10.96
CA ALA A 52 -8.47 -23.16 11.64
C ALA A 52 -8.54 -21.84 12.43
N PRO A 53 -9.73 -21.21 12.51
CA PRO A 53 -9.91 -20.01 13.34
C PRO A 53 -9.98 -20.36 14.85
N PRO A 54 -9.67 -19.40 15.77
CA PRO A 54 -9.04 -18.12 15.45
C PRO A 54 -7.54 -18.29 15.15
N PHE A 55 -7.07 -17.59 14.14
CA PHE A 55 -5.64 -17.55 13.82
C PHE A 55 -5.08 -16.16 14.11
N ARG A 56 -3.95 -16.11 14.81
CA ARG A 56 -3.24 -14.87 15.13
C ARG A 56 -1.84 -14.90 14.59
N ILE A 57 -1.45 -13.83 13.92
CA ILE A 57 -0.11 -13.64 13.39
C ILE A 57 0.40 -12.24 13.71
N ALA A 58 1.56 -12.16 14.34
CA ALA A 58 2.27 -10.92 14.57
C ALA A 58 3.14 -10.59 13.35
N SER A 59 3.17 -9.33 12.95
CA SER A 59 4.19 -8.86 12.01
C SER A 59 5.56 -8.89 12.71
N PRO A 60 6.61 -9.46 12.09
CA PRO A 60 7.92 -9.54 12.73
C PRO A 60 8.60 -8.16 12.90
N TYR A 61 8.14 -7.14 12.16
CA TYR A 61 8.76 -5.83 12.09
C TYR A 61 7.79 -4.66 12.38
N ARG A 62 6.55 -4.98 12.80
CA ARG A 62 5.52 -4.01 13.16
C ARG A 62 4.88 -4.44 14.47
N GLU A 63 4.55 -3.49 15.33
CA GLU A 63 3.75 -3.76 16.55
C GLU A 63 2.28 -3.98 16.19
N GLU A 64 2.03 -4.97 15.33
CA GLU A 64 0.71 -5.31 14.83
C GLU A 64 0.49 -6.82 14.90
N THR A 65 -0.64 -7.22 15.45
CA THR A 65 -1.11 -8.61 15.42
C THR A 65 -2.41 -8.66 14.63
N THR A 66 -2.41 -9.46 13.56
CA THR A 66 -3.60 -9.70 12.75
C THR A 66 -4.32 -10.93 13.26
N GLU A 67 -5.63 -10.82 13.46
CA GLU A 67 -6.54 -11.92 13.84
C GLU A 67 -7.42 -12.28 12.64
N VAL A 68 -7.57 -13.58 12.40
CA VAL A 68 -8.37 -14.14 11.29
C VAL A 68 -9.36 -15.14 11.86
N ASP A 69 -10.64 -14.84 11.74
CA ASP A 69 -11.73 -15.65 12.29
C ASP A 69 -12.38 -16.60 11.26
N ALA A 70 -11.74 -16.78 10.12
CA ALA A 70 -12.18 -17.69 9.05
C ALA A 70 -11.10 -18.75 8.76
N PRO A 71 -11.51 -19.98 8.37
CA PRO A 71 -10.54 -20.98 7.92
C PRO A 71 -9.96 -20.61 6.56
N PHE A 72 -8.69 -20.96 6.32
CA PHE A 72 -8.03 -20.75 5.05
C PHE A 72 -6.83 -21.69 4.85
N CYS A 73 -6.35 -21.83 3.63
CA CYS A 73 -5.08 -22.45 3.34
C CYS A 73 -4.00 -21.36 3.28
N ARG A 74 -3.01 -21.43 4.18
CA ARG A 74 -1.83 -20.56 4.19
C ARG A 74 -0.72 -21.22 3.41
N VAL A 75 -0.27 -20.61 2.33
CA VAL A 75 0.83 -21.06 1.48
C VAL A 75 1.98 -20.09 1.65
N ILE A 76 3.18 -20.64 1.87
CA ILE A 76 4.43 -19.86 1.95
C ILE A 76 5.38 -20.42 0.89
N GLY A 77 5.96 -19.53 0.10
CA GLY A 77 6.91 -19.90 -0.94
C GLY A 77 8.07 -18.92 -1.02
N VAL A 78 9.03 -19.28 -1.85
CA VAL A 78 10.24 -18.50 -2.12
C VAL A 78 10.47 -18.45 -3.61
N ILE A 79 10.83 -17.27 -4.11
CA ILE A 79 11.17 -17.02 -5.52
C ILE A 79 12.66 -16.68 -5.59
N ARG A 80 13.40 -17.37 -6.48
CA ARG A 80 14.83 -17.15 -6.69
C ARG A 80 15.08 -16.88 -8.17
N PRO A 81 14.87 -15.64 -8.67
CA PRO A 81 15.03 -15.32 -10.07
C PRO A 81 16.49 -15.31 -10.54
N GLU A 82 17.41 -15.00 -9.63
CA GLU A 82 18.87 -14.99 -9.89
C GLU A 82 19.66 -15.22 -8.61
N ALA A 83 20.97 -15.39 -8.72
CA ALA A 83 21.86 -15.55 -7.58
C ALA A 83 21.84 -14.30 -6.69
N GLY A 84 21.74 -14.47 -5.36
CA GLY A 84 21.65 -13.39 -4.38
C GLY A 84 20.23 -12.90 -4.10
N SER A 85 19.27 -13.20 -4.97
CA SER A 85 17.85 -12.87 -4.78
C SER A 85 17.09 -14.01 -4.10
N GLU A 86 16.33 -13.69 -3.07
CA GLU A 86 15.41 -14.59 -2.38
C GLU A 86 14.18 -13.82 -1.91
N ILE A 87 13.08 -13.95 -2.64
CA ILE A 87 11.83 -13.27 -2.38
C ILE A 87 10.89 -14.23 -1.68
N THR A 88 10.49 -13.94 -0.44
CA THR A 88 9.45 -14.69 0.26
C THR A 88 8.08 -14.15 -0.12
N PHE A 89 7.13 -15.07 -0.36
CA PHE A 89 5.74 -14.70 -0.57
C PHE A 89 4.79 -15.58 0.23
N GLU A 90 3.63 -15.05 0.55
CA GLU A 90 2.51 -15.82 1.07
C GLU A 90 1.28 -15.68 0.18
N VAL A 91 0.51 -16.76 0.10
CA VAL A 91 -0.83 -16.78 -0.53
C VAL A 91 -1.82 -17.35 0.47
N TRP A 92 -2.89 -16.60 0.76
CA TRP A 92 -3.98 -17.05 1.62
C TRP A 92 -5.22 -17.36 0.77
N LEU A 93 -5.71 -18.59 0.90
CA LEU A 93 -6.77 -19.13 0.05
C LEU A 93 -8.00 -19.47 0.90
N PRO A 94 -9.10 -18.72 0.81
CA PRO A 94 -10.34 -19.09 1.48
C PRO A 94 -10.88 -20.43 0.96
N PRO A 95 -11.73 -21.14 1.72
CA PRO A 95 -12.38 -22.34 1.23
C PRO A 95 -13.11 -22.10 -0.10
N ALA A 96 -13.14 -23.09 -0.98
CA ALA A 96 -13.70 -22.94 -2.32
C ALA A 96 -15.15 -22.41 -2.34
N ALA A 97 -15.95 -22.72 -1.31
CA ALA A 97 -17.32 -22.23 -1.16
C ALA A 97 -17.39 -20.75 -0.77
N GLN A 98 -16.32 -20.18 -0.24
CA GLN A 98 -16.23 -18.76 0.18
C GLN A 98 -15.44 -17.92 -0.83
N TRP A 99 -14.66 -18.57 -1.71
CA TRP A 99 -13.88 -17.84 -2.71
C TRP A 99 -14.79 -17.21 -3.78
N ASN A 100 -14.67 -15.91 -3.93
CA ASN A 100 -15.44 -15.12 -4.89
C ASN A 100 -14.95 -15.23 -6.35
N GLY A 101 -13.88 -16.02 -6.59
CA GLY A 101 -13.28 -16.21 -7.92
C GLY A 101 -12.24 -15.14 -8.28
N ARG A 102 -11.79 -14.34 -7.33
CA ARG A 102 -10.89 -13.20 -7.54
C ARG A 102 -9.61 -13.33 -6.73
N TYR A 103 -8.58 -12.61 -7.17
CA TYR A 103 -7.29 -12.51 -6.51
C TYR A 103 -6.97 -11.06 -6.19
N GLU A 104 -6.34 -10.81 -5.04
CA GLU A 104 -5.80 -9.52 -4.64
C GLU A 104 -4.35 -9.68 -4.15
N GLY A 105 -3.42 -9.00 -4.82
CA GLY A 105 -2.09 -8.73 -4.30
C GLY A 105 -2.10 -7.47 -3.44
N VAL A 106 -1.38 -7.47 -2.32
CA VAL A 106 -1.28 -6.30 -1.45
C VAL A 106 0.16 -5.82 -1.35
N GLY A 107 0.32 -4.50 -1.47
CA GLY A 107 1.62 -3.82 -1.46
C GLY A 107 2.16 -3.54 -0.06
N ASN A 108 3.38 -3.06 -0.01
CA ASN A 108 4.18 -2.84 1.18
C ASN A 108 4.22 -1.36 1.62
N GLY A 109 5.18 -1.02 2.48
CA GLY A 109 5.40 0.35 2.94
C GLY A 109 6.83 0.59 3.41
N GLY A 110 7.33 1.82 3.22
CA GLY A 110 8.71 2.18 3.51
C GLY A 110 9.68 1.41 2.62
N PHE A 111 10.74 0.85 3.21
CA PHE A 111 11.66 -0.06 2.50
C PHE A 111 11.16 -1.52 2.47
N ALA A 112 9.87 -1.78 2.63
CA ALA A 112 9.25 -3.11 2.65
C ALA A 112 9.84 -4.06 3.73
N GLY A 113 10.21 -5.29 3.35
CA GLY A 113 10.85 -6.25 4.24
C GLY A 113 9.89 -7.02 5.16
N SER A 114 8.58 -6.81 5.04
CA SER A 114 7.56 -7.51 5.83
C SER A 114 6.24 -7.63 5.07
N LEU A 115 5.52 -8.73 5.32
CA LEU A 115 4.21 -8.96 4.72
C LEU A 115 3.12 -8.18 5.45
N VAL A 116 2.15 -7.62 4.72
CA VAL A 116 1.05 -6.82 5.27
C VAL A 116 -0.15 -7.74 5.56
N TYR A 117 -0.07 -8.48 6.67
CA TYR A 117 -1.06 -9.51 7.03
C TYR A 117 -2.47 -8.96 7.20
N ARG A 118 -2.61 -7.73 7.73
CA ARG A 118 -3.92 -7.10 7.91
C ARG A 118 -4.64 -6.90 6.58
N ALA A 119 -3.96 -6.39 5.58
CA ALA A 119 -4.56 -6.20 4.26
C ALA A 119 -4.92 -7.54 3.60
N MET A 120 -4.05 -8.57 3.72
CA MET A 120 -4.40 -9.93 3.27
C MET A 120 -5.66 -10.46 3.94
N ALA A 121 -5.81 -10.26 5.27
CA ALA A 121 -6.96 -10.71 6.04
C ALA A 121 -8.25 -9.97 5.61
N GLU A 122 -8.17 -8.66 5.37
CA GLU A 122 -9.28 -7.83 4.91
C GLU A 122 -9.78 -8.27 3.52
N GLY A 123 -8.87 -8.50 2.57
CA GLY A 123 -9.19 -9.03 1.25
C GLY A 123 -9.77 -10.44 1.33
N MET A 124 -9.18 -11.32 2.14
CA MET A 124 -9.72 -12.67 2.35
C MET A 124 -11.11 -12.64 2.99
N ALA A 125 -11.39 -11.75 3.94
CA ALA A 125 -12.71 -11.56 4.52
C ALA A 125 -13.76 -11.05 3.49
N ALA A 126 -13.30 -10.44 2.38
CA ALA A 126 -14.12 -10.09 1.22
C ALA A 126 -14.24 -11.23 0.20
N GLY A 127 -13.66 -12.41 0.49
CA GLY A 127 -13.71 -13.59 -0.34
C GLY A 127 -12.63 -13.68 -1.42
N TYR A 128 -11.64 -12.80 -1.42
CA TYR A 128 -10.51 -12.88 -2.35
C TYR A 128 -9.50 -13.95 -1.90
N ALA A 129 -8.82 -14.59 -2.82
CA ALA A 129 -7.51 -15.15 -2.55
C ALA A 129 -6.53 -13.98 -2.48
N THR A 130 -5.64 -13.95 -1.47
CA THR A 130 -4.76 -12.80 -1.27
C THR A 130 -3.30 -13.20 -1.24
N SER A 131 -2.40 -12.29 -1.63
CA SER A 131 -0.96 -12.49 -1.49
C SER A 131 -0.23 -11.23 -1.04
N ALA A 132 0.93 -11.45 -0.41
CA ALA A 132 1.92 -10.43 -0.10
C ALA A 132 3.34 -10.99 -0.22
N THR A 133 4.34 -10.13 -0.26
CA THR A 133 5.76 -10.49 -0.34
C THR A 133 6.62 -9.62 0.57
N ASP A 134 7.81 -10.12 0.94
CA ASP A 134 8.83 -9.34 1.65
C ASP A 134 9.71 -8.50 0.73
N THR A 135 9.48 -8.56 -0.59
CA THR A 135 10.28 -7.91 -1.64
C THR A 135 11.76 -8.34 -1.70
N GLY A 136 12.08 -9.53 -1.21
CA GLY A 136 13.42 -10.11 -1.31
C GLY A 136 14.36 -9.82 -0.13
N HIS A 137 13.81 -9.33 0.98
CA HIS A 137 14.58 -9.07 2.20
C HIS A 137 13.66 -9.04 3.43
N GLY A 138 14.24 -9.14 4.62
CA GLY A 138 13.55 -8.92 5.88
C GLY A 138 14.05 -7.67 6.58
N GLY A 139 13.16 -6.89 7.19
CA GLY A 139 13.57 -5.69 7.92
C GLY A 139 12.40 -4.81 8.37
N ALA A 140 12.68 -3.83 9.21
CA ALA A 140 11.73 -2.79 9.54
C ALA A 140 11.54 -1.84 8.33
N PHE A 141 10.41 -1.14 8.28
CA PHE A 141 10.04 -0.26 7.16
C PHE A 141 11.07 0.87 6.87
N ASP A 142 11.97 1.16 7.79
CA ASP A 142 13.02 2.17 7.70
C ASP A 142 14.45 1.58 7.73
N ASP A 143 14.59 0.26 7.58
CA ASP A 143 15.88 -0.44 7.49
C ASP A 143 16.25 -0.70 6.02
N ALA A 144 17.26 -0.03 5.51
CA ALA A 144 17.73 -0.14 4.14
C ALA A 144 19.09 -0.88 4.00
N ARG A 145 19.68 -1.37 5.12
CA ARG A 145 20.99 -2.02 5.14
C ARG A 145 21.10 -3.28 4.28
N TRP A 146 19.97 -3.90 3.98
CA TRP A 146 19.88 -5.04 3.09
C TRP A 146 20.32 -4.74 1.64
N ALA A 147 20.34 -3.46 1.26
CA ALA A 147 20.72 -3.02 -0.08
C ALA A 147 22.23 -2.97 -0.30
N ILE A 148 23.04 -2.86 0.79
CA ILE A 148 24.49 -2.70 0.71
C ILE A 148 25.14 -3.90 0.01
N GLY A 149 25.74 -3.67 -1.17
CA GLY A 149 26.39 -4.72 -1.96
C GLY A 149 25.41 -5.71 -2.63
N HIS A 150 24.09 -5.43 -2.64
CA HIS A 150 23.03 -6.32 -3.15
C HIS A 150 22.14 -5.63 -4.20
N PRO A 151 22.66 -5.28 -5.38
CA PRO A 151 21.87 -4.64 -6.42
C PRO A 151 20.69 -5.50 -6.91
N GLU A 152 20.81 -6.83 -6.81
CA GLU A 152 19.72 -7.77 -7.11
C GLU A 152 18.51 -7.61 -6.16
N ARG A 153 18.75 -7.32 -4.87
CA ARG A 153 17.69 -7.05 -3.90
C ARG A 153 17.07 -5.68 -4.10
N VAL A 154 17.88 -4.68 -4.49
CA VAL A 154 17.36 -3.37 -4.88
C VAL A 154 16.43 -3.50 -6.07
N ARG A 155 16.76 -4.36 -7.03
CA ARG A 155 15.89 -4.66 -8.15
C ARG A 155 14.63 -5.43 -7.74
N ASP A 156 14.74 -6.38 -6.79
CA ASP A 156 13.57 -7.07 -6.23
C ASP A 156 12.59 -6.08 -5.60
N PHE A 157 13.09 -5.23 -4.70
CA PHE A 157 12.32 -4.17 -4.06
C PHE A 157 11.73 -3.18 -5.07
N GLY A 158 12.52 -2.75 -6.05
CA GLY A 158 12.16 -1.68 -6.97
C GLY A 158 11.07 -2.06 -7.96
N GLU A 159 11.19 -3.23 -8.59
CA GLU A 159 10.36 -3.52 -9.74
C GLU A 159 9.84 -4.95 -9.86
N ARG A 160 10.53 -5.99 -9.32
CA ARG A 160 10.19 -7.34 -9.77
C ARG A 160 9.52 -8.24 -8.74
N ALA A 161 9.61 -7.96 -7.45
CA ALA A 161 9.08 -8.87 -6.44
C ALA A 161 7.55 -8.98 -6.49
N ILE A 162 6.85 -7.87 -6.72
CA ILE A 162 5.38 -7.87 -6.86
C ILE A 162 4.97 -8.67 -8.09
N HIS A 163 5.58 -8.39 -9.25
CA HIS A 163 5.36 -9.12 -10.49
C HIS A 163 5.54 -10.63 -10.33
N LEU A 164 6.69 -11.05 -9.81
CA LEU A 164 6.97 -12.48 -9.64
C LEU A 164 6.03 -13.14 -8.62
N THR A 165 5.63 -12.40 -7.57
CA THR A 165 4.63 -12.87 -6.60
C THR A 165 3.26 -13.01 -7.24
N ALA A 166 2.84 -12.08 -8.11
CA ALA A 166 1.59 -12.18 -8.85
C ALA A 166 1.54 -13.44 -9.71
N LEU A 167 2.62 -13.74 -10.45
CA LEU A 167 2.72 -14.95 -11.26
C LEU A 167 2.64 -16.22 -10.40
N ALA A 168 3.36 -16.27 -9.28
CA ALA A 168 3.36 -17.42 -8.38
C ALA A 168 1.98 -17.60 -7.71
N ALA A 169 1.38 -16.53 -7.20
CA ALA A 169 0.07 -16.56 -6.55
C ALA A 169 -1.03 -17.03 -7.51
N ARG A 170 -1.06 -16.52 -8.75
CA ARG A 170 -2.02 -16.93 -9.78
C ARG A 170 -1.87 -18.42 -10.12
N ALA A 171 -0.65 -18.95 -10.17
CA ALA A 171 -0.39 -20.37 -10.40
C ALA A 171 -0.86 -21.23 -9.22
N VAL A 172 -0.57 -20.83 -7.98
CA VAL A 172 -1.06 -21.49 -6.74
C VAL A 172 -2.58 -21.51 -6.71
N ILE A 173 -3.23 -20.39 -6.98
CA ILE A 173 -4.70 -20.24 -7.04
C ILE A 173 -5.29 -21.21 -8.08
N ALA A 174 -4.72 -21.25 -9.28
CA ALA A 174 -5.20 -22.12 -10.35
C ALA A 174 -5.13 -23.61 -9.98
N VAL A 175 -4.06 -24.04 -9.31
CA VAL A 175 -3.91 -25.41 -8.84
C VAL A 175 -4.88 -25.71 -7.69
N TYR A 176 -4.98 -24.84 -6.70
CA TYR A 176 -5.80 -25.07 -5.51
C TYR A 176 -7.30 -25.13 -5.83
N TYR A 177 -7.81 -24.23 -6.68
CA TYR A 177 -9.23 -24.20 -7.05
C TYR A 177 -9.56 -24.98 -8.32
N GLY A 178 -8.55 -25.53 -9.02
CA GLY A 178 -8.75 -26.20 -10.32
C GLY A 178 -9.13 -25.24 -11.45
N ARG A 179 -9.03 -23.94 -11.24
CA ARG A 179 -9.29 -22.88 -12.23
C ARG A 179 -8.59 -21.59 -11.84
N PRO A 180 -8.20 -20.74 -12.80
CA PRO A 180 -7.60 -19.44 -12.50
C PRO A 180 -8.62 -18.50 -11.81
N ALA A 181 -8.11 -17.46 -11.16
CA ALA A 181 -8.93 -16.31 -10.80
C ALA A 181 -9.51 -15.65 -12.06
N ALA A 182 -10.76 -15.23 -11.99
CA ALA A 182 -11.42 -14.55 -13.10
C ALA A 182 -10.92 -13.11 -13.27
N TRP A 183 -10.53 -12.50 -12.14
CA TRP A 183 -10.03 -11.13 -12.08
C TRP A 183 -8.93 -11.03 -11.02
N SER A 184 -7.92 -10.23 -11.31
CA SER A 184 -6.77 -9.96 -10.45
C SER A 184 -6.69 -8.48 -10.11
N TYR A 185 -6.53 -8.16 -8.84
CA TYR A 185 -6.43 -6.79 -8.33
C TYR A 185 -5.14 -6.61 -7.56
N PHE A 186 -4.62 -5.38 -7.57
CA PHE A 186 -3.54 -4.97 -6.67
C PHE A 186 -3.96 -3.74 -5.87
N SER A 187 -3.66 -3.76 -4.58
CA SER A 187 -3.94 -2.64 -3.68
C SER A 187 -2.68 -2.26 -2.91
N GLY A 188 -2.28 -1.00 -2.98
CA GLY A 188 -1.12 -0.50 -2.25
C GLY A 188 -1.26 0.97 -1.87
N CYS A 189 -0.55 1.38 -0.82
CA CYS A 189 -0.41 2.78 -0.41
C CYS A 189 1.03 3.07 -0.03
N SER A 190 1.51 4.31 -0.17
CA SER A 190 2.90 4.68 0.11
C SER A 190 3.88 4.02 -0.88
N ASP A 191 4.85 3.26 -0.39
CA ASP A 191 5.66 2.39 -1.26
C ASP A 191 4.78 1.41 -2.03
N GLY A 192 3.77 0.81 -1.40
CA GLY A 192 2.79 -0.03 -2.07
C GLY A 192 2.02 0.69 -3.18
N GLY A 193 1.83 2.01 -3.07
CA GLY A 193 1.32 2.85 -4.14
C GLY A 193 2.30 2.99 -5.29
N ARG A 194 3.61 3.08 -5.02
CA ARG A 194 4.68 3.03 -6.01
C ARG A 194 4.71 1.66 -6.70
N GLU A 195 4.66 0.57 -5.93
CA GLU A 195 4.55 -0.79 -6.45
C GLU A 195 3.34 -0.93 -7.40
N ALA A 196 2.19 -0.37 -7.02
CA ALA A 196 0.97 -0.36 -7.82
C ALA A 196 1.16 0.34 -9.18
N LEU A 197 1.84 1.48 -9.20
CA LEU A 197 2.16 2.19 -10.43
C LEU A 197 3.20 1.42 -11.26
N MET A 198 4.21 0.82 -10.62
CA MET A 198 5.21 -0.03 -11.27
C MET A 198 4.55 -1.20 -12.02
N GLU A 199 3.53 -1.83 -11.43
CA GLU A 199 2.73 -2.88 -12.06
C GLU A 199 1.97 -2.35 -13.28
N ALA A 200 1.33 -1.19 -13.17
CA ALA A 200 0.60 -0.59 -14.29
C ALA A 200 1.52 -0.21 -15.45
N GLU A 201 2.72 0.31 -15.16
CA GLU A 201 3.70 0.77 -16.14
C GLU A 201 4.43 -0.39 -16.83
N ARG A 202 4.96 -1.33 -16.05
CA ARG A 202 5.90 -2.35 -16.54
C ARG A 202 5.30 -3.72 -16.76
N TYR A 203 4.36 -4.11 -15.90
CA TYR A 203 3.74 -5.44 -15.89
C TYR A 203 2.22 -5.39 -16.06
N PRO A 204 1.73 -4.68 -17.08
CA PRO A 204 0.30 -4.43 -17.26
C PRO A 204 -0.56 -5.70 -17.37
N GLU A 205 0.05 -6.87 -17.60
CA GLU A 205 -0.63 -8.16 -17.74
C GLU A 205 -0.99 -8.83 -16.38
N ASP A 206 -0.49 -8.31 -15.26
CA ASP A 206 -0.61 -9.00 -13.98
C ASP A 206 -1.95 -8.74 -13.30
N TYR A 207 -2.47 -7.51 -13.40
CA TYR A 207 -3.68 -7.09 -12.71
C TYR A 207 -4.68 -6.40 -13.63
N ASP A 208 -5.96 -6.73 -13.46
CA ASP A 208 -7.07 -6.11 -14.21
C ASP A 208 -7.48 -4.77 -13.59
N GLY A 209 -7.24 -4.61 -12.31
CA GLY A 209 -7.53 -3.39 -11.56
C GLY A 209 -6.45 -3.11 -10.52
N ILE A 210 -6.10 -1.82 -10.38
CA ILE A 210 -5.02 -1.37 -9.49
C ILE A 210 -5.53 -0.20 -8.64
N ILE A 211 -5.21 -0.23 -7.34
CA ILE A 211 -5.40 0.88 -6.40
C ILE A 211 -4.01 1.37 -5.97
N ALA A 212 -3.70 2.64 -6.25
CA ALA A 212 -2.48 3.30 -5.81
C ALA A 212 -2.82 4.47 -4.89
N GLY A 213 -2.72 4.25 -3.60
CA GLY A 213 -2.92 5.28 -2.58
C GLY A 213 -1.62 6.00 -2.27
N ALA A 214 -1.65 7.34 -2.17
CA ALA A 214 -0.51 8.16 -1.79
C ALA A 214 0.84 7.61 -2.30
N PRO A 215 1.00 7.38 -3.62
CA PRO A 215 2.12 6.64 -4.18
C PRO A 215 3.45 7.37 -3.98
N ALA A 216 4.45 6.67 -3.43
CA ALA A 216 5.81 7.14 -3.33
C ALA A 216 6.54 7.06 -4.71
N ALA A 217 5.83 7.45 -5.78
CA ALA A 217 6.23 7.27 -7.16
C ALA A 217 7.60 7.90 -7.50
N PRO A 218 7.89 9.18 -7.19
CA PRO A 218 9.20 9.77 -7.42
C PRO A 218 10.15 9.47 -6.24
N TRP A 219 10.49 8.20 -6.04
CA TRP A 219 11.22 7.70 -4.88
C TRP A 219 12.53 8.46 -4.61
N VAL A 220 13.32 8.66 -5.68
CA VAL A 220 14.61 9.38 -5.57
C VAL A 220 14.41 10.82 -5.15
N ALA A 221 13.42 11.52 -5.70
CA ALA A 221 13.12 12.89 -5.33
C ALA A 221 12.57 12.98 -3.89
N LEU A 222 11.70 12.04 -3.47
CA LEU A 222 11.17 11.98 -2.11
C LEU A 222 12.27 11.81 -1.07
N THR A 223 13.17 10.85 -1.26
CA THR A 223 14.26 10.56 -0.33
C THR A 223 15.29 11.69 -0.30
N THR A 224 15.57 12.34 -1.44
CA THR A 224 16.41 13.54 -1.52
C THR A 224 15.77 14.72 -0.77
N GLY A 225 14.48 14.96 -1.00
CA GLY A 225 13.69 15.99 -0.32
C GLY A 225 13.65 15.79 1.19
N ALA A 226 13.58 14.53 1.64
CA ALA A 226 13.59 14.18 3.06
C ALA A 226 14.92 14.58 3.76
N VAL A 227 16.07 14.34 3.12
CA VAL A 227 17.38 14.79 3.64
C VAL A 227 17.47 16.30 3.60
N ALA A 228 17.08 16.94 2.50
CA ALA A 228 17.11 18.40 2.36
C ALA A 228 16.22 19.09 3.40
N GLY A 229 15.02 18.57 3.65
CA GLY A 229 14.09 19.04 4.68
C GLY A 229 14.68 18.91 6.10
N ALA A 230 15.33 17.77 6.39
CA ALA A 230 16.00 17.58 7.66
C ALA A 230 17.14 18.59 7.88
N LEU A 231 17.87 18.94 6.83
CA LEU A 231 18.92 20.00 6.88
C LEU A 231 18.31 21.39 7.06
N ALA A 232 17.18 21.68 6.41
CA ALA A 232 16.46 22.95 6.60
C ALA A 232 16.00 23.12 8.05
N LEU A 233 15.51 22.04 8.70
CA LEU A 233 15.14 22.04 10.12
C LEU A 233 16.34 22.12 11.07
N ALA A 234 17.51 21.65 10.65
CA ALA A 234 18.74 21.70 11.42
C ALA A 234 19.50 23.04 11.25
N ALA A 235 19.02 23.95 10.40
CA ALA A 235 19.65 25.24 10.18
C ALA A 235 19.72 26.08 11.49
N PRO A 236 20.80 26.85 11.73
CA PRO A 236 20.93 27.68 12.94
C PRO A 236 19.72 28.60 13.12
N GLY A 237 19.06 28.51 14.27
CA GLY A 237 17.87 29.32 14.61
C GLY A 237 16.54 28.78 14.09
N ALA A 238 16.54 27.68 13.34
CA ALA A 238 15.30 26.95 13.01
C ALA A 238 14.89 26.06 14.20
N ALA A 239 13.63 26.14 14.59
CA ALA A 239 13.03 25.35 15.66
C ALA A 239 11.52 25.24 15.44
N LEU A 240 11.10 24.50 14.43
CA LEU A 240 9.68 24.15 14.23
C LEU A 240 9.26 23.18 15.34
N THR A 241 8.60 23.73 16.36
CA THR A 241 8.06 22.94 17.49
C THR A 241 6.63 22.51 17.18
N LEU A 242 6.09 21.55 17.95
CA LEU A 242 4.69 21.13 17.83
C LEU A 242 3.72 22.31 18.03
N GLU A 243 4.03 23.24 18.95
CA GLU A 243 3.25 24.47 19.16
C GLU A 243 3.23 25.37 17.91
N LYS A 244 4.38 25.52 17.26
CA LYS A 244 4.46 26.27 16.00
C LYS A 244 3.68 25.60 14.88
N LEU A 245 3.74 24.26 14.77
CA LEU A 245 2.93 23.52 13.79
C LEU A 245 1.43 23.75 14.00
N ASP A 246 0.97 23.74 15.28
CA ASP A 246 -0.42 24.06 15.61
C ASP A 246 -0.80 25.49 15.22
N ALA A 247 0.07 26.45 15.47
CA ALA A 247 -0.14 27.85 15.12
C ALA A 247 -0.21 28.06 13.60
N ILE A 248 0.67 27.41 12.84
CA ILE A 248 0.73 27.48 11.38
C ILE A 248 -0.55 26.87 10.79
N ALA A 249 -0.93 25.64 11.22
CA ALA A 249 -2.12 24.97 10.72
C ALA A 249 -3.40 25.77 11.03
N ALA A 250 -3.49 26.35 12.25
CA ALA A 250 -4.62 27.20 12.62
C ALA A 250 -4.70 28.46 11.77
N ALA A 251 -3.57 29.10 11.48
CA ALA A 251 -3.54 30.30 10.63
C ALA A 251 -3.86 29.97 9.16
N ALA A 252 -3.38 28.85 8.65
CA ALA A 252 -3.71 28.35 7.31
C ALA A 252 -5.22 28.05 7.19
N ALA A 253 -5.80 27.36 8.18
CA ALA A 253 -7.22 27.07 8.22
C ALA A 253 -8.07 28.35 8.31
N ALA A 254 -7.67 29.33 9.15
CA ALA A 254 -8.34 30.61 9.26
C ALA A 254 -8.32 31.40 7.93
N ALA A 255 -7.22 31.28 7.18
CA ALA A 255 -7.10 31.96 5.87
C ALA A 255 -7.90 31.28 4.75
N CYS A 256 -8.04 29.93 4.78
CA CYS A 256 -8.43 29.16 3.61
C CYS A 256 -9.63 28.23 3.82
N ALA A 257 -9.98 27.87 5.06
CA ALA A 257 -11.04 26.88 5.31
C ALA A 257 -12.46 27.47 5.44
N GLY A 258 -12.61 28.80 5.35
CA GLY A 258 -13.92 29.43 5.44
C GLY A 258 -14.66 29.20 6.77
N GLY A 259 -13.94 28.92 7.85
CA GLY A 259 -14.49 28.61 9.18
C GLY A 259 -14.57 27.11 9.50
N ALA A 260 -14.23 26.24 8.55
CA ALA A 260 -14.08 24.80 8.79
C ALA A 260 -12.69 24.48 9.40
N GLU A 261 -12.54 23.28 9.95
CA GLU A 261 -11.26 22.78 10.44
C GLU A 261 -10.33 22.31 9.30
N VAL A 262 -10.92 21.78 8.25
CA VAL A 262 -10.21 21.22 7.10
C VAL A 262 -10.31 22.15 5.90
N ILE A 263 -9.19 22.41 5.24
CA ILE A 263 -9.15 23.11 3.95
C ILE A 263 -9.56 22.10 2.86
N ALA A 264 -10.72 22.35 2.24
CA ALA A 264 -11.28 21.45 1.23
C ALA A 264 -10.45 21.43 -0.06
N ASP A 265 -9.95 22.59 -0.46
CA ASP A 265 -9.09 22.78 -1.64
C ASP A 265 -7.81 23.54 -1.25
N PRO A 266 -6.74 22.83 -0.85
CA PRO A 266 -5.48 23.47 -0.50
C PRO A 266 -4.75 24.10 -1.69
N GLU A 267 -5.06 23.74 -2.93
CA GLU A 267 -4.45 24.37 -4.11
C GLU A 267 -4.96 25.80 -4.33
N ALA A 268 -6.21 26.06 -3.98
CA ALA A 268 -6.78 27.40 -3.99
C ALA A 268 -6.32 28.27 -2.80
N CYS A 269 -5.71 27.66 -1.78
CA CYS A 269 -5.26 28.36 -0.58
C CYS A 269 -4.11 29.33 -0.87
N ARG A 270 -4.22 30.57 -0.36
CA ARG A 270 -3.21 31.62 -0.51
C ARG A 270 -2.70 32.06 0.86
N PHE A 271 -2.29 31.08 1.68
CA PHE A 271 -1.70 31.35 2.99
C PHE A 271 -0.23 31.78 2.87
N ASP A 272 0.11 32.94 3.48
CA ASP A 272 1.52 33.38 3.62
C ASP A 272 1.96 33.20 5.08
N PRO A 273 2.89 32.29 5.37
CA PRO A 273 3.39 32.07 6.71
C PRO A 273 4.16 33.26 7.31
N ALA A 274 4.55 34.25 6.50
CA ALA A 274 5.17 35.49 6.99
C ALA A 274 4.25 36.27 7.94
N ALA A 275 2.93 36.05 7.88
CA ALA A 275 1.96 36.61 8.83
C ALA A 275 2.22 36.17 10.29
N LEU A 276 2.96 35.05 10.49
CA LEU A 276 3.35 34.51 11.80
C LEU A 276 4.76 34.91 12.22
N ALA A 277 5.45 35.77 11.47
CA ALA A 277 6.81 36.19 11.78
C ALA A 277 6.92 36.84 13.17
N CYS A 278 8.00 36.53 13.88
CA CYS A 278 8.28 37.14 15.18
C CYS A 278 8.53 38.66 15.04
N THR A 279 7.90 39.42 15.92
CA THR A 279 8.08 40.87 16.09
C THR A 279 8.46 41.17 17.54
N VAL A 280 8.80 42.39 17.87
CA VAL A 280 9.12 42.81 19.25
C VAL A 280 7.98 42.60 20.26
N ARG A 281 6.76 42.30 19.80
CA ARG A 281 5.54 42.10 20.59
C ARG A 281 4.90 40.72 20.37
N SER A 282 5.64 39.78 19.75
CA SER A 282 5.09 38.48 19.39
C SER A 282 4.82 37.59 20.61
N ALA A 283 3.72 36.84 20.53
CA ALA A 283 3.40 35.79 21.48
C ALA A 283 4.31 34.56 21.26
N PRO A 284 4.38 33.62 22.22
CA PRO A 284 4.96 32.30 22.00
C PRO A 284 4.36 31.65 20.74
N GLY A 285 5.17 30.87 20.00
CA GLY A 285 4.74 30.20 18.76
C GLY A 285 4.97 31.01 17.47
N CYS A 286 5.48 32.25 17.55
CA CYS A 286 5.90 32.99 16.34
C CYS A 286 7.06 32.33 15.60
N LEU A 287 7.21 32.63 14.32
CA LEU A 287 8.22 32.05 13.44
C LEU A 287 9.46 32.95 13.33
N SER A 288 10.63 32.41 13.64
CA SER A 288 11.91 33.05 13.37
C SER A 288 12.17 33.15 11.86
N PRO A 289 13.11 33.96 11.39
CA PRO A 289 13.52 33.94 9.98
C PRO A 289 13.96 32.57 9.49
N ALA A 290 14.60 31.77 10.37
CA ALA A 290 15.04 30.42 10.04
C ALA A 290 13.87 29.42 9.98
N ASP A 291 12.85 29.52 10.86
CA ASP A 291 11.62 28.76 10.77
C ASP A 291 10.87 29.04 9.46
N LEU A 292 10.78 30.33 9.08
CA LEU A 292 10.15 30.74 7.83
C LEU A 292 10.93 30.21 6.61
N ALA A 293 12.25 30.16 6.67
CA ALA A 293 13.07 29.57 5.60
C ALA A 293 12.80 28.06 5.46
N ALA A 294 12.78 27.34 6.59
CA ALA A 294 12.45 25.91 6.59
C ALA A 294 11.02 25.66 6.07
N LEU A 295 10.05 26.43 6.54
CA LEU A 295 8.65 26.27 6.11
C LEU A 295 8.48 26.58 4.61
N ARG A 296 9.19 27.59 4.08
CA ARG A 296 9.20 27.86 2.63
C ARG A 296 9.77 26.71 1.81
N PHE A 297 10.79 26.01 2.34
CA PHE A 297 11.29 24.81 1.70
C PHE A 297 10.19 23.73 1.63
N PHE A 298 9.50 23.44 2.73
CA PHE A 298 8.44 22.44 2.73
C PHE A 298 7.25 22.79 1.83
N TYR A 299 6.88 24.05 1.72
CA TYR A 299 5.81 24.49 0.80
C TYR A 299 6.27 24.60 -0.64
N GLY A 300 7.54 24.92 -0.87
CA GLY A 300 8.12 25.08 -2.21
C GLY A 300 8.57 23.78 -2.85
N GLY A 301 8.94 22.80 -2.02
CA GLY A 301 9.48 21.53 -2.48
C GLY A 301 10.96 21.56 -2.86
N LEU A 302 11.40 20.53 -3.58
CA LEU A 302 12.76 20.35 -4.07
C LEU A 302 12.88 20.82 -5.52
N THR A 303 13.91 21.60 -5.84
CA THR A 303 14.21 22.04 -7.22
C THR A 303 15.62 21.66 -7.63
N ASP A 304 15.84 21.56 -8.94
CA ASP A 304 17.20 21.49 -9.52
C ASP A 304 17.87 22.87 -9.51
N ARG A 305 19.07 22.94 -10.09
CA ARG A 305 19.86 24.19 -10.15
C ARG A 305 19.28 25.22 -11.11
N GLU A 306 18.50 24.79 -12.06
CA GLU A 306 17.78 25.60 -13.06
C GLU A 306 16.43 26.10 -12.55
N GLY A 307 15.97 25.59 -11.38
CA GLY A 307 14.70 25.95 -10.75
C GLY A 307 13.52 25.08 -11.19
N HIS A 308 13.75 23.98 -11.90
CA HIS A 308 12.67 23.03 -12.21
C HIS A 308 12.32 22.22 -10.97
N THR A 309 11.03 22.00 -10.76
CA THR A 309 10.55 21.20 -9.64
C THR A 309 10.89 19.73 -9.82
N LEU A 310 11.66 19.18 -8.86
CA LEU A 310 11.95 17.74 -8.75
C LEU A 310 10.92 17.03 -7.85
N LEU A 311 10.47 17.72 -6.79
CA LEU A 311 9.43 17.28 -5.90
C LEU A 311 8.58 18.47 -5.49
N PRO A 312 7.26 18.46 -5.69
CA PRO A 312 6.42 19.55 -5.22
C PRO A 312 6.37 19.61 -3.69
N GLY A 313 5.97 20.76 -3.17
CA GLY A 313 5.86 20.97 -1.72
C GLY A 313 4.55 20.48 -1.12
N PHE A 314 4.52 20.43 0.21
CA PHE A 314 3.35 20.11 1.01
C PHE A 314 2.29 21.22 0.94
N THR A 315 1.06 20.88 1.26
CA THR A 315 -0.06 21.83 1.22
C THR A 315 -0.26 22.53 2.56
N PRO A 316 -0.64 23.82 2.56
CA PRO A 316 -1.05 24.50 3.77
C PRO A 316 -2.23 23.80 4.45
N GLY A 317 -2.23 23.78 5.79
CA GLY A 317 -3.22 23.09 6.62
C GLY A 317 -2.79 21.70 7.09
N SER A 318 -1.76 21.11 6.45
CA SER A 318 -1.25 19.77 6.79
C SER A 318 -0.28 19.76 7.99
N GLU A 319 0.11 20.90 8.54
CA GLU A 319 1.29 21.01 9.44
C GLU A 319 1.10 20.26 10.75
N ARG A 320 -0.12 20.06 11.23
CA ARG A 320 -0.39 19.22 12.43
C ARG A 320 0.01 17.76 12.20
N GLU A 321 -0.11 17.27 10.96
CA GLU A 321 0.25 15.91 10.56
C GLU A 321 1.77 15.74 10.39
N TRP A 322 2.55 16.83 10.34
CA TRP A 322 4.02 16.78 10.22
C TRP A 322 4.72 16.19 11.46
N ARG A 323 4.00 16.04 12.57
CA ARG A 323 4.46 15.34 13.77
C ARG A 323 4.90 13.93 13.42
N VAL A 324 6.02 13.49 13.96
CA VAL A 324 6.64 12.18 13.69
C VAL A 324 7.26 12.09 12.28
N TRP A 325 6.56 12.52 11.25
CA TRP A 325 7.03 12.42 9.86
C TRP A 325 8.15 13.41 9.54
N ILE A 326 7.95 14.68 9.84
CA ILE A 326 8.87 15.78 9.51
C ILE A 326 9.54 16.31 10.77
N VAL A 327 8.73 16.57 11.81
CA VAL A 327 9.20 17.09 13.10
C VAL A 327 9.12 15.99 14.15
N PRO A 328 10.23 15.64 14.82
CA PRO A 328 10.23 14.63 15.86
C PRO A 328 9.39 15.07 17.07
N VAL A 329 8.68 14.13 17.69
CA VAL A 329 7.83 14.41 18.86
C VAL A 329 8.64 14.55 20.14
N ARG A 330 9.77 13.83 20.22
CA ARG A 330 10.65 13.85 21.40
C ARG A 330 12.00 14.42 21.06
N PRO A 331 12.63 15.18 21.98
CA PRO A 331 14.00 15.65 21.80
C PRO A 331 14.98 14.50 21.57
N GLY A 332 15.83 14.64 20.56
CA GLY A 332 16.87 13.66 20.21
C GLY A 332 16.39 12.50 19.31
N GLU A 333 15.09 12.35 19.08
CA GLU A 333 14.59 11.42 18.07
C GLU A 333 14.79 11.97 16.65
N LEU A 334 14.86 11.08 15.68
CA LEU A 334 14.84 11.41 14.25
C LEU A 334 13.43 11.25 13.71
N SER A 335 12.98 12.21 12.90
CA SER A 335 11.71 12.08 12.17
C SER A 335 11.76 10.93 11.15
N PHE A 336 10.62 10.42 10.75
CA PHE A 336 10.55 9.31 9.77
C PHE A 336 11.18 9.69 8.44
N GLN A 337 10.88 10.87 7.90
CA GLN A 337 11.49 11.34 6.65
C GLN A 337 13.01 11.39 6.76
N ARG A 338 13.56 11.92 7.87
CA ARG A 338 15.00 11.96 8.08
C ARG A 338 15.61 10.56 8.13
N ARG A 339 14.98 9.60 8.80
CA ARG A 339 15.46 8.20 8.86
C ARG A 339 15.46 7.57 7.48
N LEU A 340 14.34 7.65 6.75
CA LEU A 340 14.19 7.08 5.41
C LEU A 340 15.18 7.71 4.42
N GLY A 341 15.25 9.04 4.36
CA GLY A 341 16.17 9.72 3.44
C GLY A 341 17.65 9.43 3.77
N THR A 342 18.03 9.42 5.07
CA THR A 342 19.41 9.10 5.48
C THR A 342 19.73 7.64 5.14
N ALA A 343 18.85 6.68 5.43
CA ALA A 343 19.06 5.28 5.11
C ALA A 343 19.19 5.05 3.59
N PHE A 344 18.39 5.73 2.78
CA PHE A 344 18.52 5.64 1.33
C PHE A 344 19.89 6.08 0.84
N PHE A 345 20.38 7.26 1.28
CA PHE A 345 21.69 7.74 0.83
C PHE A 345 22.85 6.95 1.42
N ALA A 346 22.75 6.50 2.67
CA ALA A 346 23.77 5.66 3.31
C ALA A 346 23.86 4.28 2.63
N ASP A 347 22.75 3.60 2.49
CA ASP A 347 22.76 2.17 2.22
C ASP A 347 22.58 1.84 0.72
N PHE A 348 21.81 2.66 -0.05
CA PHE A 348 21.64 2.45 -1.49
C PHE A 348 22.67 3.21 -2.32
N ILE A 349 22.97 4.47 -1.95
CA ILE A 349 23.78 5.33 -2.80
C ILE A 349 25.26 5.24 -2.44
N ALA A 350 25.61 5.51 -1.18
CA ALA A 350 26.98 5.48 -0.69
C ALA A 350 27.48 4.08 -0.35
N GLU A 351 26.56 3.14 -0.04
CA GLU A 351 26.87 1.79 0.47
C GLU A 351 27.79 1.85 1.70
N ASP A 352 27.61 2.90 2.52
CA ASP A 352 28.38 3.19 3.73
C ASP A 352 27.43 3.49 4.90
N PRO A 353 27.29 2.59 5.88
CA PRO A 353 26.41 2.79 7.04
C PRO A 353 26.87 3.93 7.97
N LEU A 354 28.07 4.48 7.77
CA LEU A 354 28.57 5.65 8.49
C LEU A 354 28.35 6.97 7.73
N TRP A 355 27.70 6.92 6.59
CA TRP A 355 27.37 8.10 5.80
C TRP A 355 26.55 9.10 6.62
N THR A 356 26.86 10.37 6.45
CA THR A 356 26.11 11.48 7.08
C THR A 356 25.78 12.54 6.04
N PRO A 357 24.74 13.34 6.23
CA PRO A 357 24.34 14.38 5.29
C PRO A 357 25.26 15.64 5.32
N GLN A 358 26.46 15.53 5.89
CA GLN A 358 27.39 16.63 5.90
C GLN A 358 27.86 16.98 4.48
N GLY A 359 27.71 18.25 4.08
CA GLY A 359 28.02 18.70 2.73
C GLY A 359 27.03 18.24 1.65
N PHE A 360 25.85 17.75 2.04
CA PHE A 360 24.82 17.32 1.11
C PHE A 360 24.35 18.48 0.23
N ASP A 361 24.51 18.34 -1.08
CA ASP A 361 23.99 19.23 -2.12
C ASP A 361 22.78 18.56 -2.77
N PRO A 362 21.54 18.95 -2.46
CA PRO A 362 20.36 18.22 -2.89
C PRO A 362 20.26 18.04 -4.42
N PRO A 363 20.50 19.04 -5.29
CA PRO A 363 20.44 18.82 -6.73
C PRO A 363 21.49 17.83 -7.25
N ALA A 364 22.72 17.87 -6.73
CA ALA A 364 23.77 16.94 -7.14
C ALA A 364 23.50 15.52 -6.61
N ALA A 365 23.00 15.41 -5.37
CA ALA A 365 22.64 14.15 -4.76
C ALA A 365 21.47 13.46 -5.50
N TYR A 366 20.46 14.25 -5.86
CA TYR A 366 19.36 13.77 -6.70
C TYR A 366 19.88 13.22 -8.03
N ALA A 367 20.68 14.00 -8.77
CA ALA A 367 21.18 13.57 -10.06
C ALA A 367 22.02 12.27 -9.99
N ALA A 368 22.83 12.13 -8.93
CA ALA A 368 23.61 10.91 -8.72
C ALA A 368 22.73 9.69 -8.37
N ALA A 369 21.74 9.87 -7.51
CA ALA A 369 20.82 8.82 -7.12
C ALA A 369 19.89 8.40 -8.27
N GLU A 370 19.39 9.37 -9.04
CA GLU A 370 18.60 9.16 -10.24
C GLU A 370 19.35 8.34 -11.29
N ALA A 371 20.60 8.71 -11.55
CA ALA A 371 21.47 7.98 -12.48
C ALA A 371 21.76 6.54 -12.02
N LYS A 372 21.81 6.28 -10.70
CA LYS A 372 22.10 4.96 -10.14
C LYS A 372 20.85 4.07 -10.10
N TYR A 373 19.72 4.59 -9.64
CA TYR A 373 18.54 3.79 -9.32
C TYR A 373 17.19 4.37 -9.78
N GLY A 374 17.12 5.55 -10.38
CA GLY A 374 15.85 6.11 -10.85
C GLY A 374 15.08 5.15 -11.73
N ALA A 375 15.78 4.55 -12.71
CA ALA A 375 15.18 3.56 -13.61
C ALA A 375 14.64 2.28 -12.92
N VAL A 376 15.00 2.00 -11.67
CA VAL A 376 14.56 0.82 -10.90
C VAL A 376 13.51 1.19 -9.86
N LEU A 377 13.65 2.36 -9.24
CA LEU A 377 12.86 2.74 -8.07
C LEU A 377 11.71 3.68 -8.39
N ASP A 378 11.86 4.58 -9.38
CA ASP A 378 10.81 5.54 -9.72
C ASP A 378 9.74 4.90 -10.60
N ALA A 379 8.49 5.10 -10.21
CA ALA A 379 7.30 4.67 -10.92
C ALA A 379 6.57 5.92 -11.44
N THR A 380 7.17 6.61 -12.40
CA THR A 380 6.75 7.94 -12.87
C THR A 380 6.48 8.00 -14.38
N ASP A 381 6.52 6.86 -15.08
CA ASP A 381 6.18 6.82 -16.50
C ASP A 381 4.66 7.03 -16.67
N PRO A 382 4.22 8.13 -17.30
CA PRO A 382 2.80 8.39 -17.48
C PRO A 382 2.18 7.60 -18.64
N ASP A 383 2.97 6.85 -19.43
CA ASP A 383 2.44 6.05 -20.53
C ASP A 383 1.86 4.72 -20.06
N LEU A 384 0.61 4.75 -19.65
CA LEU A 384 -0.17 3.58 -19.27
C LEU A 384 -0.98 2.98 -20.45
N SER A 385 -0.59 3.27 -21.69
CA SER A 385 -1.33 2.84 -22.88
C SER A 385 -1.49 1.31 -23.00
N ARG A 386 -0.46 0.53 -22.61
CA ARG A 386 -0.52 -0.93 -22.59
C ARG A 386 -1.53 -1.44 -21.56
N PHE A 387 -1.54 -0.85 -20.36
CA PHE A 387 -2.49 -1.19 -19.30
C PHE A 387 -3.93 -0.84 -19.71
N ALA A 388 -4.15 0.36 -20.25
CA ALA A 388 -5.45 0.80 -20.74
C ALA A 388 -5.96 -0.07 -21.90
N ALA A 389 -5.08 -0.43 -22.87
CA ALA A 389 -5.45 -1.20 -24.06
C ALA A 389 -5.98 -2.61 -23.74
N ARG A 390 -5.50 -3.24 -22.65
CA ARG A 390 -6.02 -4.53 -22.18
C ARG A 390 -7.26 -4.45 -21.30
N GLY A 391 -7.75 -3.25 -21.06
CA GLY A 391 -8.93 -3.02 -20.22
C GLY A 391 -8.62 -2.78 -18.74
N GLY A 392 -7.37 -2.53 -18.38
CA GLY A 392 -6.94 -2.23 -17.02
C GLY A 392 -7.64 -0.98 -16.44
N ARG A 393 -7.84 -0.95 -15.13
CA ARG A 393 -8.47 0.17 -14.40
C ARG A 393 -7.60 0.57 -13.21
N LEU A 394 -7.34 1.88 -13.08
CA LEU A 394 -6.51 2.45 -12.02
C LEU A 394 -7.33 3.44 -11.19
N ILE A 395 -7.38 3.23 -9.88
CA ILE A 395 -7.85 4.22 -8.92
C ILE A 395 -6.64 4.76 -8.16
N LEU A 396 -6.43 6.07 -8.28
CA LEU A 396 -5.50 6.83 -7.46
C LEU A 396 -6.27 7.50 -6.33
N TYR A 397 -5.70 7.56 -5.13
CA TYR A 397 -6.19 8.44 -4.07
C TYR A 397 -5.05 9.06 -3.28
N HIS A 398 -5.24 10.27 -2.76
CA HIS A 398 -4.23 10.92 -1.92
C HIS A 398 -4.88 11.87 -0.91
N GLY A 399 -4.42 11.82 0.33
CA GLY A 399 -4.82 12.77 1.37
C GLY A 399 -4.14 14.12 1.19
N TRP A 400 -4.91 15.20 1.17
CA TRP A 400 -4.32 16.54 1.07
C TRP A 400 -3.37 16.89 2.24
N TYR A 401 -3.54 16.25 3.40
CA TYR A 401 -2.74 16.49 4.60
C TYR A 401 -1.64 15.46 4.81
N ASP A 402 -1.28 14.71 3.76
CA ASP A 402 -0.21 13.71 3.82
C ASP A 402 1.14 14.36 4.18
N PRO A 403 1.75 13.97 5.34
CA PRO A 403 3.05 14.52 5.77
C PRO A 403 4.24 13.71 5.27
N ALA A 404 4.01 12.55 4.65
CA ALA A 404 5.06 11.67 4.15
C ALA A 404 5.39 11.98 2.69
N ILE A 405 4.35 12.10 1.87
CA ILE A 405 4.44 12.31 0.43
C ILE A 405 3.60 13.52 0.05
N PRO A 406 4.18 14.56 -0.59
CA PRO A 406 3.39 15.69 -1.03
C PRO A 406 2.28 15.26 -1.98
N ALA A 407 1.03 15.56 -1.63
CA ALA A 407 -0.16 15.16 -2.41
C ALA A 407 -0.13 15.67 -3.86
N ARG A 408 0.53 16.81 -4.08
CA ARG A 408 0.76 17.38 -5.41
C ARG A 408 1.59 16.47 -6.33
N ALA A 409 2.44 15.61 -5.78
CA ALA A 409 3.22 14.65 -6.62
C ALA A 409 2.29 13.66 -7.34
N THR A 410 1.24 13.18 -6.67
CA THR A 410 0.22 12.33 -7.31
C THR A 410 -0.63 13.11 -8.31
N LEU A 411 -0.93 14.35 -8.02
CA LEU A 411 -1.66 15.22 -8.94
C LEU A 411 -0.87 15.50 -10.21
N ASP A 412 0.42 15.81 -10.08
CA ASP A 412 1.32 16.03 -11.22
C ASP A 412 1.44 14.76 -12.08
N TYR A 413 1.58 13.58 -11.44
CA TYR A 413 1.57 12.30 -12.16
C TYR A 413 0.25 12.06 -12.89
N PHE A 414 -0.90 12.30 -12.25
CA PHE A 414 -2.22 12.15 -12.87
C PHE A 414 -2.38 13.06 -14.09
N HIS A 415 -1.97 14.33 -14.00
CA HIS A 415 -1.99 15.25 -15.13
C HIS A 415 -1.06 14.78 -16.28
N ALA A 416 0.11 14.22 -15.93
CA ALA A 416 1.02 13.63 -16.92
C ALA A 416 0.37 12.43 -17.62
N VAL A 417 -0.33 11.55 -16.90
CA VAL A 417 -1.11 10.44 -17.48
C VAL A 417 -2.24 10.96 -18.39
N GLN A 418 -2.96 12.00 -17.97
CA GLN A 418 -3.98 12.63 -18.82
C GLN A 418 -3.37 13.13 -20.13
N LYS A 419 -2.24 13.80 -20.06
CA LYS A 419 -1.52 14.30 -21.24
C LYS A 419 -1.04 13.15 -22.15
N ALA A 420 -0.45 12.11 -21.57
CA ALA A 420 0.01 10.93 -22.31
C ALA A 420 -1.15 10.18 -22.98
N ALA A 421 -2.30 10.08 -22.32
CA ALA A 421 -3.52 9.48 -22.87
C ALA A 421 -4.17 10.32 -24.01
N GLY A 422 -3.71 11.54 -24.22
CA GLY A 422 -4.28 12.47 -25.20
C GLY A 422 -5.50 13.25 -24.72
N GLY A 423 -5.58 13.48 -23.42
CA GLY A 423 -6.54 14.35 -22.75
C GLY A 423 -7.33 13.66 -21.62
N PRO A 424 -7.97 14.50 -20.75
CA PRO A 424 -8.66 14.02 -19.55
C PRO A 424 -9.79 13.04 -19.88
N GLU A 425 -10.55 13.25 -20.94
CA GLU A 425 -11.65 12.35 -21.33
C GLU A 425 -11.16 10.93 -21.67
N ARG A 426 -9.99 10.82 -22.34
CA ARG A 426 -9.40 9.52 -22.66
C ARG A 426 -8.81 8.85 -21.42
N ALA A 427 -8.15 9.62 -20.57
CA ALA A 427 -7.64 9.13 -19.30
C ALA A 427 -8.78 8.63 -18.39
N ALA A 428 -9.88 9.34 -18.35
CA ALA A 428 -11.06 8.96 -17.57
C ALA A 428 -11.67 7.60 -17.96
N ALA A 429 -11.34 7.05 -19.10
CA ALA A 429 -11.77 5.70 -19.48
C ALA A 429 -11.09 4.61 -18.64
N PHE A 430 -9.90 4.87 -18.04
CA PHE A 430 -9.13 3.86 -17.32
C PHE A 430 -8.49 4.35 -16.02
N VAL A 431 -8.46 5.64 -15.70
CA VAL A 431 -7.92 6.18 -14.45
C VAL A 431 -8.90 7.13 -13.76
N ARG A 432 -8.95 7.07 -12.42
CA ARG A 432 -9.64 8.02 -11.54
C ARG A 432 -8.70 8.44 -10.42
N LEU A 433 -8.70 9.72 -10.08
CA LEU A 433 -8.01 10.26 -8.91
C LEU A 433 -9.02 10.82 -7.91
N PHE A 434 -8.90 10.43 -6.65
CA PHE A 434 -9.68 10.99 -5.54
C PHE A 434 -8.75 11.71 -4.57
N MET A 435 -8.84 13.03 -4.52
CA MET A 435 -8.15 13.83 -3.52
C MET A 435 -9.02 13.92 -2.27
N VAL A 436 -8.42 13.63 -1.10
CA VAL A 436 -9.17 13.46 0.16
C VAL A 436 -8.84 14.59 1.13
N PRO A 437 -9.80 15.55 1.35
CA PRO A 437 -9.57 16.66 2.26
C PRO A 437 -9.32 16.21 3.70
N GLY A 438 -8.24 16.71 4.30
CA GLY A 438 -7.88 16.44 5.70
C GLY A 438 -7.44 15.01 6.00
N MET A 439 -7.29 14.13 5.03
CA MET A 439 -6.69 12.82 5.22
C MET A 439 -5.17 12.95 5.26
N ALA A 440 -4.54 12.28 6.22
CA ALA A 440 -3.08 12.14 6.34
C ALA A 440 -2.54 10.99 5.48
N HIS A 441 -1.38 10.43 5.82
CA HIS A 441 -0.71 9.41 5.01
C HIS A 441 -1.46 8.07 5.04
N CYS A 442 -1.99 7.64 3.91
CA CYS A 442 -2.77 6.41 3.71
C CYS A 442 -4.08 6.32 4.53
N GLY A 443 -4.38 7.26 5.40
CA GLY A 443 -5.53 7.27 6.31
C GLY A 443 -5.32 8.24 7.46
N HIS A 444 -6.25 8.24 8.42
CA HIS A 444 -6.22 9.14 9.58
C HIS A 444 -6.31 10.63 9.21
N GLY A 445 -5.99 11.52 10.16
CA GLY A 445 -6.13 12.97 9.97
C GLY A 445 -7.51 13.51 10.35
N PRO A 446 -7.71 14.84 10.33
CA PRO A 446 -8.96 15.47 10.78
C PRO A 446 -10.16 15.24 9.86
N GLY A 447 -9.93 14.98 8.57
CA GLY A 447 -10.98 14.75 7.57
C GLY A 447 -11.56 13.33 7.59
N ALA A 448 -12.61 13.10 6.80
CA ALA A 448 -13.14 11.76 6.54
C ALA A 448 -12.13 10.97 5.70
N ASN A 449 -11.79 9.76 6.15
CA ASN A 449 -10.63 9.03 5.63
C ASN A 449 -10.81 7.50 5.57
N ALA A 450 -11.99 6.98 5.99
CA ALA A 450 -12.28 5.55 5.98
C ALA A 450 -13.12 5.17 4.74
N PHE A 451 -12.48 4.54 3.77
CA PHE A 451 -13.07 3.97 2.56
C PHE A 451 -12.31 2.72 2.08
N GLY A 452 -11.62 2.03 3.00
CA GLY A 452 -10.75 0.90 2.69
C GLY A 452 -9.37 1.35 2.22
N GLY A 453 -8.67 0.46 1.54
CA GLY A 453 -7.29 0.65 1.09
C GLY A 453 -6.25 0.16 2.09
N VAL A 454 -5.07 -0.16 1.59
CA VAL A 454 -3.94 -0.66 2.40
C VAL A 454 -3.47 0.44 3.35
N PHE A 455 -3.27 0.11 4.61
CA PHE A 455 -2.97 1.01 5.73
C PHE A 455 -4.08 2.01 6.09
N GLY A 456 -5.17 2.07 5.32
CA GLY A 456 -6.33 2.88 5.62
C GLY A 456 -7.21 2.32 6.74
N LEU A 457 -8.23 3.07 7.11
CA LEU A 457 -9.29 2.57 7.99
C LEU A 457 -10.32 1.78 7.17
N PRO A 458 -10.92 0.73 7.75
CA PRO A 458 -11.90 -0.07 7.05
C PRO A 458 -13.12 0.76 6.67
N ALA A 459 -13.64 0.52 5.48
CA ALA A 459 -14.90 1.09 5.04
C ALA A 459 -16.06 0.61 5.94
N PRO A 460 -17.06 1.47 6.22
CA PRO A 460 -18.22 1.05 7.03
C PRO A 460 -19.09 0.01 6.32
N ARG A 461 -19.02 -0.02 5.00
CA ARG A 461 -19.78 -0.94 4.13
C ARG A 461 -18.90 -1.36 2.95
N ARG A 462 -19.02 -2.63 2.56
CA ARG A 462 -18.30 -3.18 1.40
C ARG A 462 -19.15 -3.07 0.14
N ASP A 463 -19.41 -1.85 -0.30
CA ASP A 463 -20.10 -1.56 -1.56
C ASP A 463 -19.30 -0.55 -2.39
N ALA A 464 -19.65 -0.38 -3.67
CA ALA A 464 -18.91 0.44 -4.62
C ALA A 464 -18.92 1.94 -4.32
N GLU A 465 -19.70 2.41 -3.35
CA GLU A 465 -19.68 3.82 -2.93
C GLU A 465 -18.81 4.06 -1.70
N HIS A 466 -18.61 3.05 -0.84
CA HIS A 466 -17.94 3.20 0.45
C HIS A 466 -16.59 2.49 0.53
N ASP A 467 -16.33 1.53 -0.37
CA ASP A 467 -15.11 0.72 -0.35
C ASP A 467 -14.40 0.82 -1.70
N VAL A 468 -13.16 1.30 -1.68
CA VAL A 468 -12.38 1.56 -2.89
C VAL A 468 -12.09 0.29 -3.70
N LEU A 469 -11.92 -0.87 -3.04
CA LEU A 469 -11.73 -2.16 -3.74
C LEU A 469 -13.03 -2.62 -4.38
N ALA A 470 -14.15 -2.45 -3.71
CA ALA A 470 -15.47 -2.75 -4.29
C ALA A 470 -15.82 -1.81 -5.45
N ALA A 471 -15.41 -0.53 -5.37
CA ALA A 471 -15.55 0.43 -6.47
C ALA A 471 -14.74 0.01 -7.69
N LEU A 472 -13.47 -0.39 -7.48
CA LEU A 472 -12.60 -0.90 -8.54
C LEU A 472 -13.16 -2.19 -9.15
N ASP A 473 -13.63 -3.13 -8.33
CA ASP A 473 -14.24 -4.38 -8.81
C ASP A 473 -15.46 -4.13 -9.68
N ALA A 474 -16.34 -3.21 -9.29
CA ALA A 474 -17.48 -2.80 -10.08
C ALA A 474 -17.07 -2.15 -11.41
N TRP A 475 -15.98 -1.38 -11.40
CA TRP A 475 -15.45 -0.77 -12.62
C TRP A 475 -14.87 -1.80 -13.59
N VAL A 476 -14.03 -2.71 -13.09
CA VAL A 476 -13.40 -3.76 -13.90
C VAL A 476 -14.44 -4.71 -14.49
N ARG A 477 -15.39 -5.18 -13.68
CA ARG A 477 -16.30 -6.25 -14.09
C ARG A 477 -17.56 -5.78 -14.81
N GLU A 478 -18.04 -4.61 -14.46
CA GLU A 478 -19.35 -4.11 -14.89
C GLU A 478 -19.22 -2.84 -15.75
N GLY A 479 -17.99 -2.31 -15.89
CA GLY A 479 -17.74 -1.07 -16.60
C GLY A 479 -18.25 0.18 -15.86
N ARG A 480 -18.67 0.04 -14.60
CA ARG A 480 -19.19 1.16 -13.78
C ARG A 480 -18.05 1.92 -13.14
N ALA A 481 -17.55 2.96 -13.83
CA ALA A 481 -16.53 3.84 -13.28
C ALA A 481 -17.02 4.51 -11.99
N PRO A 482 -16.18 4.62 -10.94
CA PRO A 482 -16.57 5.33 -9.73
C PRO A 482 -16.65 6.84 -10.00
N GLU A 483 -17.87 7.39 -9.95
CA GLU A 483 -18.13 8.84 -10.06
C GLU A 483 -18.19 9.50 -8.68
N ARG A 484 -18.17 8.69 -7.62
CA ARG A 484 -18.10 9.13 -6.23
C ARG A 484 -17.58 8.01 -5.34
N LEU A 485 -16.88 8.39 -4.27
CA LEU A 485 -16.61 7.58 -3.10
C LEU A 485 -17.10 8.32 -1.86
N VAL A 486 -17.60 7.61 -0.87
CA VAL A 486 -18.01 8.17 0.42
C VAL A 486 -16.97 7.80 1.46
N ALA A 487 -16.14 8.76 1.84
CA ALA A 487 -15.22 8.59 2.95
C ALA A 487 -15.95 8.83 4.28
N THR A 488 -15.74 7.95 5.24
CA THR A 488 -16.31 8.03 6.58
C THR A 488 -15.27 8.57 7.56
N LYS A 489 -15.67 9.43 8.48
CA LYS A 489 -14.90 9.78 9.69
C LYS A 489 -15.43 9.00 10.85
N TYR A 490 -14.61 8.15 11.44
CA TYR A 490 -14.89 7.56 12.74
C TYR A 490 -14.46 8.48 13.88
N ARG A 491 -15.15 8.44 15.02
CA ARG A 491 -14.73 9.15 16.23
C ARG A 491 -13.36 8.66 16.67
N ASN A 492 -12.41 9.59 16.83
CA ASN A 492 -11.01 9.29 17.16
C ASN A 492 -10.34 8.29 16.23
N ASP A 493 -10.77 8.22 14.95
CA ASP A 493 -10.32 7.24 13.96
C ASP A 493 -10.44 5.77 14.42
N ASP A 494 -11.44 5.49 15.28
CA ASP A 494 -11.72 4.16 15.81
C ASP A 494 -13.12 3.69 15.34
N PRO A 495 -13.19 2.67 14.47
CA PRO A 495 -14.47 2.13 14.00
C PRO A 495 -15.40 1.69 15.13
N ALA A 496 -14.85 1.22 16.27
CA ALA A 496 -15.64 0.79 17.42
C ALA A 496 -16.38 1.95 18.11
N GLN A 497 -15.92 3.19 17.92
CA GLN A 497 -16.56 4.39 18.49
C GLN A 497 -17.67 4.98 17.59
N GLY A 498 -17.86 4.39 16.41
CA GLY A 498 -18.93 4.76 15.48
C GLY A 498 -18.61 5.98 14.63
N VAL A 499 -19.51 6.27 13.71
CA VAL A 499 -19.38 7.32 12.70
C VAL A 499 -19.54 8.70 13.31
N ALA A 500 -18.64 9.62 12.98
CA ALA A 500 -18.72 11.06 13.32
C ALA A 500 -19.24 11.90 12.13
N GLY A 501 -18.97 11.48 10.89
CA GLY A 501 -19.39 12.18 9.68
C GLY A 501 -18.98 11.43 8.41
N GLU A 502 -19.44 11.94 7.28
CA GLU A 502 -19.10 11.41 5.95
C GLU A 502 -18.79 12.56 5.01
N THR A 503 -17.96 12.31 4.02
CA THR A 503 -17.62 13.24 2.95
C THR A 503 -17.71 12.53 1.61
N VAL A 504 -18.43 13.12 0.66
CA VAL A 504 -18.45 12.61 -0.71
C VAL A 504 -17.22 13.11 -1.44
N LEU A 505 -16.42 12.17 -1.93
CA LEU A 505 -15.29 12.43 -2.80
C LEU A 505 -15.75 12.26 -4.24
N THR A 506 -15.38 13.20 -5.09
CA THR A 506 -15.59 13.11 -6.55
C THR A 506 -14.25 12.94 -7.25
N PRO A 507 -14.21 12.30 -8.42
CA PRO A 507 -13.00 12.23 -9.20
C PRO A 507 -12.45 13.63 -9.47
N HIS A 508 -11.14 13.78 -9.32
CA HIS A 508 -10.44 15.00 -9.71
C HIS A 508 -10.52 15.18 -11.22
N PRO A 509 -10.81 16.39 -11.73
CA PRO A 509 -11.02 16.66 -13.15
C PRO A 509 -9.80 16.39 -14.04
#